data_0e1945378c33abfb97ea2ade9a82499c
#
_entry.id   0e1945378c33abfb97ea2ade9a82499c
#
_cell.length_a   1.000
_cell.length_b   1.000
_cell.length_c   1.000
_cell.angle_alpha   90.00
_cell.angle_beta   90.00
_cell.angle_gamma   90.00
#
_symmetry.space_group_name_H-M   'P 1'
#
loop_
_entity.id
_entity.type
_entity.pdbx_description
1 polymer ?
#
loop_
_entity_poly.entity_id
_entity_poly.type
_entity_poly.pdbx_seq_one_letter_code
_entity_poly.pdbx_strand_id
1 'polypeptide(L)'
;MARKASPIGPHVLALIEDARVDLARAALAVREGDNEPEFKLPEDVPDLADEEAVEAFRQALVETLSDFDRDDLRPAEQRSRRIRALAEKKGVTSLTTIVEQQLDETRSQEFHRQPDELCRSIWAYLHERETFEDAESFHFARQFRDHGKLYDAFEVELENQVSLDAAAIDEEALASKIKGMLELKPEISCTVKALDLPATDTHPASIMLIVRHGGPLSSVYDHRQDGRRGTIYYRPPNEATLIYTPSMRQIEVCADSPVVRQTVSDSFAEVALGHDISQKPLTWKRYNLSRFRSSLLLQPPEIEGYAFEFARVIEAEIRLGTWRRKLQLKVTVDDDIQEVADRYLGARNIFRRAEAFSRITIAVAYNLIGDEKQRTLNITIAGTKSCNLQSKPDPEERTEVICWNSGLTRSVSSKAACSSAATVRTWFSSRTTTSTGKAP
;
A
#
# COMPACT_ATOMS: atom_id res chain seq x y z
N MET A 1 24.79 16.74 31.46
CA MET A 1 24.31 15.36 31.57
C MET A 1 23.45 15.08 30.33
N ALA A 2 23.85 14.15 29.46
CA ALA A 2 23.04 13.74 28.35
C ALA A 2 21.76 13.05 28.90
N ARG A 3 20.57 13.51 28.50
CA ARG A 3 19.32 12.81 28.82
C ARG A 3 19.45 11.39 28.30
N LYS A 4 19.41 10.40 29.19
CA LYS A 4 19.27 9.00 28.79
C LYS A 4 17.99 8.93 27.92
N ALA A 5 18.10 8.46 26.68
CA ALA A 5 16.92 8.24 25.84
C ALA A 5 15.99 7.27 26.58
N SER A 6 14.69 7.56 26.59
CA SER A 6 13.70 6.66 27.15
C SER A 6 13.83 5.27 26.50
N PRO A 7 13.80 4.18 27.24
CA PRO A 7 13.81 2.84 26.69
C PRO A 7 12.50 2.53 25.90
N ILE A 8 11.42 3.25 26.22
CA ILE A 8 10.09 3.06 25.63
C ILE A 8 10.09 3.63 24.21
N GLY A 9 9.61 2.81 23.26
CA GLY A 9 9.52 3.19 21.87
C GLY A 9 8.36 4.17 21.58
N PRO A 10 8.40 4.86 20.43
CA PRO A 10 7.42 5.89 20.10
C PRO A 10 6.00 5.35 19.89
N HIS A 11 5.83 4.09 19.48
CA HIS A 11 4.50 3.53 19.26
C HIS A 11 3.82 3.13 20.58
N VAL A 12 4.59 2.64 21.56
CA VAL A 12 4.09 2.37 22.91
C VAL A 12 3.71 3.68 23.60
N LEU A 13 4.57 4.71 23.54
CA LEU A 13 4.25 6.02 24.11
C LEU A 13 2.95 6.57 23.52
N ALA A 14 2.85 6.61 22.20
CA ALA A 14 1.66 7.11 21.55
C ALA A 14 0.39 6.25 21.83
N LEU A 15 0.55 4.95 22.05
CA LEU A 15 -0.58 4.11 22.49
C LEU A 15 -1.07 4.53 23.88
N ILE A 16 -0.17 4.81 24.81
CA ILE A 16 -0.50 5.25 26.17
C ILE A 16 -1.12 6.66 26.15
N GLU A 17 -0.58 7.57 25.33
CA GLU A 17 -1.02 8.97 25.26
C GLU A 17 -2.36 9.12 24.56
N ASP A 18 -2.57 8.43 23.43
CA ASP A 18 -3.68 8.69 22.53
C ASP A 18 -4.90 7.77 22.78
N ALA A 19 -4.68 6.53 23.30
CA ALA A 19 -5.77 5.59 23.51
C ALA A 19 -6.46 5.77 24.87
N ARG A 20 -7.65 5.22 24.98
CA ARG A 20 -8.33 5.05 26.24
C ARG A 20 -7.51 4.13 27.15
N VAL A 21 -7.24 4.54 28.39
CA VAL A 21 -6.21 3.94 29.26
C VAL A 21 -6.46 2.48 29.63
N ASP A 22 -7.73 2.06 29.74
CA ASP A 22 -8.10 0.66 29.97
C ASP A 22 -7.72 -0.22 28.78
N LEU A 23 -7.95 0.24 27.55
CA LEU A 23 -7.58 -0.46 26.33
C LEU A 23 -6.07 -0.44 26.12
N ALA A 24 -5.40 0.68 26.36
CA ALA A 24 -3.95 0.77 26.28
C ALA A 24 -3.27 -0.22 27.23
N ARG A 25 -3.72 -0.26 28.50
CA ARG A 25 -3.25 -1.22 29.50
C ARG A 25 -3.49 -2.67 29.05
N ALA A 26 -4.69 -2.97 28.58
CA ALA A 26 -5.04 -4.32 28.11
C ALA A 26 -4.14 -4.75 26.94
N ALA A 27 -3.90 -3.88 25.96
CA ALA A 27 -3.02 -4.17 24.82
C ALA A 27 -1.57 -4.38 25.24
N LEU A 28 -1.08 -3.63 26.23
CA LEU A 28 0.29 -3.78 26.77
C LEU A 28 0.45 -5.05 27.61
N ALA A 29 -0.62 -5.53 28.25
CA ALA A 29 -0.62 -6.75 29.05
C ALA A 29 -0.63 -8.05 28.21
N VAL A 30 -0.93 -7.96 26.89
CA VAL A 30 -0.92 -9.14 26.02
C VAL A 30 0.50 -9.68 25.84
N ARG A 31 0.64 -11.00 25.90
CA ARG A 31 1.87 -11.72 25.57
C ARG A 31 1.61 -12.61 24.36
N GLU A 32 2.41 -12.46 23.32
CA GLU A 32 2.31 -13.25 22.07
C GLU A 32 3.27 -14.44 22.06
N GLY A 33 4.27 -14.44 22.95
CA GLY A 33 5.27 -15.49 23.04
C GLY A 33 5.68 -15.84 24.47
N ASP A 34 6.14 -17.07 24.67
CA ASP A 34 6.55 -17.57 25.99
C ASP A 34 7.75 -16.81 26.58
N ASN A 35 8.56 -16.19 25.73
CA ASN A 35 9.75 -15.44 26.13
C ASN A 35 9.49 -13.94 26.33
N GLU A 36 8.26 -13.47 26.14
CA GLU A 36 7.95 -12.06 26.40
C GLU A 36 7.91 -11.79 27.90
N PRO A 37 8.50 -10.67 28.37
CA PRO A 37 8.43 -10.29 29.77
C PRO A 37 6.98 -9.97 30.16
N GLU A 38 6.66 -10.28 31.40
CA GLU A 38 5.40 -9.89 31.99
C GLU A 38 5.54 -8.50 32.64
N PHE A 39 4.78 -7.54 32.11
CA PHE A 39 4.75 -6.20 32.69
C PHE A 39 3.76 -6.17 33.86
N LYS A 40 4.24 -5.83 35.05
CA LYS A 40 3.38 -5.64 36.25
C LYS A 40 2.69 -4.27 36.16
N LEU A 41 1.78 -4.15 35.22
CA LEU A 41 1.04 -2.91 34.98
C LEU A 41 0.08 -2.60 36.13
N PRO A 42 -0.23 -1.32 36.42
CA PRO A 42 -1.23 -0.94 37.42
C PRO A 42 -2.58 -1.64 37.17
N GLU A 43 -3.18 -2.19 38.21
CA GLU A 43 -4.43 -2.99 38.08
C GLU A 43 -5.68 -2.14 38.15
N ASP A 44 -5.68 -1.11 39.01
CA ASP A 44 -6.83 -0.27 39.28
C ASP A 44 -6.97 0.81 38.19
N VAL A 45 -7.73 0.47 37.14
CA VAL A 45 -8.05 1.43 36.07
C VAL A 45 -8.96 2.53 36.62
N PRO A 46 -8.61 3.82 36.47
CA PRO A 46 -9.41 4.92 37.01
C PRO A 46 -10.75 5.08 36.32
N ASP A 47 -11.66 5.82 36.94
CA ASP A 47 -12.85 6.30 36.25
C ASP A 47 -12.41 7.20 35.08
N LEU A 48 -12.87 6.87 33.87
CA LEU A 48 -12.53 7.58 32.65
C LEU A 48 -13.05 9.04 32.62
N ALA A 49 -13.98 9.39 33.51
CA ALA A 49 -14.47 10.75 33.68
C ALA A 49 -13.53 11.62 34.53
N ASP A 50 -12.59 11.03 35.26
CA ASP A 50 -11.60 11.73 36.10
C ASP A 50 -10.29 11.93 35.31
N GLU A 51 -10.17 13.08 34.64
CA GLU A 51 -9.02 13.40 33.79
C GLU A 51 -7.68 13.39 34.57
N GLU A 52 -7.67 13.82 35.85
CA GLU A 52 -6.47 13.85 36.68
C GLU A 52 -6.02 12.42 37.03
N ALA A 53 -6.96 11.55 37.40
CA ALA A 53 -6.68 10.14 37.68
C ALA A 53 -6.24 9.38 36.40
N VAL A 54 -6.84 9.69 35.25
CA VAL A 54 -6.45 9.13 33.95
C VAL A 54 -5.01 9.50 33.60
N GLU A 55 -4.63 10.77 33.78
CA GLU A 55 -3.26 11.22 33.49
C GLU A 55 -2.25 10.61 34.48
N ALA A 56 -2.59 10.55 35.76
CA ALA A 56 -1.77 9.86 36.76
C ALA A 56 -1.55 8.38 36.40
N PHE A 57 -2.60 7.71 35.89
CA PHE A 57 -2.51 6.32 35.46
C PHE A 57 -1.62 6.15 34.21
N ARG A 58 -1.68 7.07 33.23
CA ARG A 58 -0.75 7.10 32.08
C ARG A 58 0.70 7.21 32.53
N GLN A 59 0.97 8.11 33.47
CA GLN A 59 2.31 8.27 34.04
C GLN A 59 2.78 7.00 34.75
N ALA A 60 1.92 6.35 35.51
CA ALA A 60 2.24 5.08 36.17
C ALA A 60 2.54 3.95 35.16
N LEU A 61 1.86 3.90 34.03
CA LEU A 61 2.17 2.97 32.92
C LEU A 61 3.57 3.26 32.35
N VAL A 62 3.90 4.53 32.09
CA VAL A 62 5.20 4.94 31.58
C VAL A 62 6.32 4.64 32.59
N GLU A 63 6.10 4.91 33.88
CA GLU A 63 7.06 4.61 34.94
C GLU A 63 7.33 3.11 35.02
N THR A 64 6.27 2.28 35.05
CA THR A 64 6.39 0.81 35.08
C THR A 64 7.19 0.28 33.90
N LEU A 65 6.93 0.78 32.68
CA LEU A 65 7.64 0.32 31.49
C LEU A 65 9.08 0.87 31.41
N SER A 66 9.38 1.98 32.09
CA SER A 66 10.73 2.55 32.12
C SER A 66 11.74 1.70 32.89
N ASP A 67 11.26 0.77 33.71
CA ASP A 67 12.11 -0.19 34.46
C ASP A 67 12.64 -1.33 33.58
N PHE A 68 12.09 -1.51 32.38
CA PHE A 68 12.50 -2.51 31.42
C PHE A 68 13.52 -1.97 30.43
N ASP A 69 14.32 -2.85 29.88
CA ASP A 69 15.23 -2.47 28.81
C ASP A 69 14.51 -2.39 27.43
N ARG A 70 15.24 -1.92 26.44
CA ARG A 70 14.68 -1.73 25.09
C ARG A 70 14.35 -3.05 24.39
N ASP A 71 15.09 -4.10 24.69
CA ASP A 71 14.88 -5.42 24.07
C ASP A 71 13.65 -6.10 24.67
N ASP A 72 13.42 -5.93 25.97
CA ASP A 72 12.21 -6.37 26.68
C ASP A 72 10.94 -5.69 26.14
N LEU A 73 11.04 -4.40 25.80
CA LEU A 73 9.91 -3.62 25.29
C LEU A 73 9.67 -3.80 23.78
N ARG A 74 10.57 -4.43 23.07
CA ARG A 74 10.46 -4.59 21.61
C ARG A 74 9.20 -5.31 21.14
N PRO A 75 8.72 -6.39 21.77
CA PRO A 75 7.44 -7.00 21.39
C PRO A 75 6.25 -6.05 21.56
N ALA A 76 6.18 -5.34 22.68
CA ALA A 76 5.13 -4.34 22.92
C ALA A 76 5.16 -3.19 21.89
N GLU A 77 6.36 -2.74 21.51
CA GLU A 77 6.54 -1.71 20.47
C GLU A 77 6.07 -2.19 19.10
N GLN A 78 6.39 -3.44 18.73
CA GLN A 78 5.92 -4.02 17.47
C GLN A 78 4.41 -4.17 17.45
N ARG A 79 3.82 -4.64 18.53
CA ARG A 79 2.37 -4.76 18.74
C ARG A 79 1.67 -3.42 18.63
N SER A 80 2.16 -2.42 19.35
CA SER A 80 1.64 -1.05 19.31
C SER A 80 1.71 -0.44 17.89
N ARG A 81 2.80 -0.72 17.16
CA ARG A 81 2.94 -0.32 15.76
C ARG A 81 1.89 -0.96 14.86
N ARG A 82 1.62 -2.26 15.01
CA ARG A 82 0.59 -2.99 14.25
C ARG A 82 -0.79 -2.38 14.50
N ILE A 83 -1.16 -2.20 15.76
CA ILE A 83 -2.43 -1.58 16.17
C ILE A 83 -2.59 -0.19 15.54
N ARG A 84 -1.56 0.66 15.64
CA ARG A 84 -1.60 2.02 15.09
C ARG A 84 -1.68 2.04 13.56
N ALA A 85 -1.05 1.10 12.89
CA ALA A 85 -1.11 1.01 11.43
C ALA A 85 -2.54 0.82 10.92
N LEU A 86 -3.38 0.06 11.65
CA LEU A 86 -4.80 -0.11 11.31
C LEU A 86 -5.70 1.02 11.84
N ALA A 87 -5.19 1.87 12.72
CA ALA A 87 -5.87 3.09 13.18
C ALA A 87 -5.59 4.32 12.29
N GLU A 88 -4.63 4.24 11.36
CA GLU A 88 -4.37 5.29 10.39
C GLU A 88 -5.39 5.27 9.23
N LYS A 89 -5.61 6.42 8.55
CA LYS A 89 -6.66 6.60 7.53
C LYS A 89 -6.85 5.42 6.56
N LYS A 90 -5.78 4.86 6.02
CA LYS A 90 -5.85 3.71 5.10
C LYS A 90 -6.11 2.39 5.84
N GLY A 91 -5.55 2.24 7.01
CA GLY A 91 -5.72 1.08 7.87
C GLY A 91 -7.16 0.98 8.39
N VAL A 92 -7.74 2.10 8.82
CA VAL A 92 -9.15 2.18 9.28
C VAL A 92 -10.10 1.59 8.24
N THR A 93 -9.96 1.99 6.98
CA THR A 93 -10.82 1.45 5.91
C THR A 93 -10.63 -0.06 5.75
N SER A 94 -9.39 -0.55 5.87
CA SER A 94 -9.11 -1.98 5.76
C SER A 94 -9.70 -2.75 6.93
N LEU A 95 -9.51 -2.27 8.14
CA LEU A 95 -10.06 -2.89 9.36
C LEU A 95 -11.58 -2.92 9.33
N THR A 96 -12.22 -1.78 9.04
CA THR A 96 -13.70 -1.69 8.98
C THR A 96 -14.26 -2.65 7.92
N THR A 97 -13.66 -2.69 6.73
CA THR A 97 -14.12 -3.61 5.66
C THR A 97 -14.10 -5.07 6.11
N ILE A 98 -13.03 -5.52 6.75
CA ILE A 98 -12.90 -6.92 7.18
C ILE A 98 -13.81 -7.23 8.38
N VAL A 99 -13.95 -6.31 9.33
CA VAL A 99 -14.88 -6.42 10.44
C VAL A 99 -16.31 -6.61 9.95
N GLU A 100 -16.77 -5.78 9.01
CA GLU A 100 -18.11 -5.86 8.42
C GLU A 100 -18.36 -7.15 7.63
N GLN A 101 -17.30 -7.80 7.16
CA GLN A 101 -17.40 -9.07 6.42
C GLN A 101 -17.38 -10.30 7.32
N GLN A 102 -16.66 -10.25 8.42
CA GLN A 102 -16.39 -11.45 9.23
C GLN A 102 -17.18 -11.52 10.53
N LEU A 103 -17.51 -10.36 11.12
CA LEU A 103 -18.17 -10.34 12.41
C LEU A 103 -19.70 -10.33 12.25
N ASP A 104 -20.35 -10.98 13.19
CA ASP A 104 -21.80 -10.86 13.33
C ASP A 104 -22.23 -9.45 13.74
N GLU A 105 -23.52 -9.16 13.64
CA GLU A 105 -24.05 -7.82 13.92
C GLU A 105 -23.73 -7.34 15.34
N THR A 106 -23.73 -8.23 16.33
CA THR A 106 -23.46 -7.87 17.73
C THR A 106 -22.01 -7.43 17.92
N ARG A 107 -21.07 -8.22 17.41
CA ARG A 107 -19.62 -7.92 17.50
C ARG A 107 -19.24 -6.71 16.65
N SER A 108 -19.83 -6.58 15.48
CA SER A 108 -19.66 -5.38 14.64
C SER A 108 -20.15 -4.11 15.34
N GLN A 109 -21.30 -4.17 16.03
CA GLN A 109 -21.77 -3.04 16.83
C GLN A 109 -20.85 -2.72 18.02
N GLU A 110 -20.28 -3.71 18.69
CA GLU A 110 -19.29 -3.50 19.76
C GLU A 110 -18.05 -2.77 19.25
N PHE A 111 -17.55 -3.17 18.08
CA PHE A 111 -16.47 -2.49 17.40
C PHE A 111 -16.80 -1.02 17.09
N HIS A 112 -17.96 -0.75 16.49
CA HIS A 112 -18.37 0.61 16.15
C HIS A 112 -18.70 1.50 17.35
N ARG A 113 -19.00 0.92 18.51
CA ARG A 113 -19.20 1.67 19.76
C ARG A 113 -17.90 2.22 20.36
N GLN A 114 -16.75 1.74 19.93
CA GLN A 114 -15.48 2.29 20.40
C GLN A 114 -15.34 3.76 19.96
N PRO A 115 -14.80 4.63 20.84
CA PRO A 115 -14.90 6.10 20.65
C PRO A 115 -14.15 6.63 19.42
N ASP A 116 -13.05 5.99 19.06
CA ASP A 116 -12.18 6.43 17.98
C ASP A 116 -11.53 5.24 17.24
N GLU A 117 -10.79 5.54 16.19
CA GLU A 117 -10.14 4.55 15.33
C GLU A 117 -9.06 3.75 16.07
N LEU A 118 -8.34 4.37 16.99
CA LEU A 118 -7.29 3.70 17.77
C LEU A 118 -7.92 2.71 18.74
N CYS A 119 -8.97 3.11 19.43
CA CYS A 119 -9.73 2.24 20.33
C CYS A 119 -10.39 1.08 19.58
N ARG A 120 -10.90 1.30 18.35
CA ARG A 120 -11.42 0.25 17.47
C ARG A 120 -10.34 -0.75 17.09
N SER A 121 -9.17 -0.27 16.73
CA SER A 121 -8.03 -1.13 16.36
C SER A 121 -7.54 -1.95 17.56
N ILE A 122 -7.46 -1.36 18.75
CA ILE A 122 -7.11 -2.08 19.98
C ILE A 122 -8.18 -3.13 20.31
N TRP A 123 -9.45 -2.76 20.23
CA TRP A 123 -10.55 -3.69 20.51
C TRP A 123 -10.50 -4.90 19.57
N ALA A 124 -10.33 -4.68 18.27
CA ALA A 124 -10.20 -5.77 17.31
C ALA A 124 -8.97 -6.65 17.60
N TYR A 125 -7.84 -6.05 17.94
CA TYR A 125 -6.64 -6.76 18.34
C TYR A 125 -6.85 -7.67 19.56
N LEU A 126 -7.59 -7.20 20.55
CA LEU A 126 -7.82 -7.90 21.82
C LEU A 126 -8.90 -8.99 21.74
N HIS A 127 -9.95 -8.75 20.95
CA HIS A 127 -11.17 -9.57 20.99
C HIS A 127 -11.42 -10.34 19.69
N GLU A 128 -10.87 -9.89 18.57
CA GLU A 128 -11.09 -10.46 17.25
C GLU A 128 -9.75 -10.59 16.49
N ARG A 129 -8.85 -11.36 17.09
CA ARG A 129 -7.47 -11.46 16.64
C ARG A 129 -7.32 -11.87 15.18
N GLU A 130 -8.08 -12.87 14.74
CA GLU A 130 -8.05 -13.37 13.37
C GLU A 130 -8.52 -12.29 12.39
N THR A 131 -9.62 -11.61 12.69
CA THR A 131 -10.14 -10.49 11.90
C THR A 131 -9.13 -9.34 11.82
N PHE A 132 -8.45 -9.04 12.92
CA PHE A 132 -7.37 -8.05 12.93
C PHE A 132 -6.21 -8.43 12.01
N GLU A 133 -5.75 -9.68 12.05
CA GLU A 133 -4.66 -10.19 11.20
C GLU A 133 -5.05 -10.23 9.71
N ASP A 134 -6.29 -10.57 9.40
CA ASP A 134 -6.81 -10.51 8.04
C ASP A 134 -6.91 -9.08 7.53
N ALA A 135 -7.26 -8.13 8.41
CA ALA A 135 -7.24 -6.70 8.08
C ALA A 135 -5.81 -6.17 7.83
N GLU A 136 -4.82 -6.66 8.57
CA GLU A 136 -3.41 -6.36 8.28
C GLU A 136 -3.01 -6.88 6.90
N SER A 137 -3.33 -8.13 6.59
CA SER A 137 -3.04 -8.73 5.28
C SER A 137 -3.67 -7.94 4.13
N PHE A 138 -4.93 -7.52 4.30
CA PHE A 138 -5.63 -6.68 3.34
C PHE A 138 -4.99 -5.29 3.21
N HIS A 139 -4.63 -4.67 4.32
CA HIS A 139 -3.94 -3.38 4.33
C HIS A 139 -2.60 -3.46 3.61
N PHE A 140 -1.79 -4.50 3.86
CA PHE A 140 -0.54 -4.74 3.16
C PHE A 140 -0.75 -4.95 1.66
N ALA A 141 -1.71 -5.78 1.24
CA ALA A 141 -2.00 -6.00 -0.17
C ALA A 141 -2.33 -4.69 -0.90
N ARG A 142 -3.12 -3.81 -0.27
CA ARG A 142 -3.43 -2.48 -0.81
C ARG A 142 -2.19 -1.59 -0.92
N GLN A 143 -1.32 -1.60 0.07
CA GLN A 143 -0.07 -0.84 0.03
C GLN A 143 0.85 -1.33 -1.09
N PHE A 144 1.01 -2.64 -1.26
CA PHE A 144 1.86 -3.21 -2.31
C PHE A 144 1.30 -2.99 -3.70
N ARG A 145 -0.01 -3.02 -3.87
CA ARG A 145 -0.69 -2.63 -5.10
C ARG A 145 -0.29 -1.21 -5.52
N ASP A 146 -0.23 -0.30 -4.56
CA ASP A 146 0.15 1.10 -4.79
C ASP A 146 1.65 1.26 -5.12
N HIS A 147 2.52 0.42 -4.58
CA HIS A 147 3.97 0.57 -4.70
C HIS A 147 4.63 -0.30 -5.78
N GLY A 148 3.89 -1.21 -6.41
CA GLY A 148 4.35 -2.03 -7.54
C GLY A 148 5.51 -2.96 -7.25
N LYS A 149 5.81 -3.21 -5.97
CA LYS A 149 6.78 -4.21 -5.52
C LYS A 149 6.03 -5.41 -4.96
N LEU A 150 6.59 -6.60 -5.11
CA LEU A 150 6.03 -7.84 -4.58
C LEU A 150 4.59 -8.14 -5.05
N TYR A 151 4.24 -7.62 -6.24
CA TYR A 151 2.91 -7.63 -6.77
C TYR A 151 2.92 -7.93 -8.27
N ASP A 152 2.14 -8.90 -8.68
CA ASP A 152 1.90 -9.25 -10.07
C ASP A 152 0.39 -9.29 -10.35
N ALA A 153 0.02 -9.00 -11.59
CA ALA A 153 -1.35 -9.10 -12.06
C ALA A 153 -1.40 -10.02 -13.29
N PHE A 154 -2.48 -10.79 -13.40
CA PHE A 154 -2.71 -11.74 -14.47
C PHE A 154 -4.11 -11.52 -15.05
N GLU A 155 -4.25 -11.69 -16.34
CA GLU A 155 -5.54 -11.70 -17.01
C GLU A 155 -6.07 -13.14 -17.08
N VAL A 156 -7.36 -13.31 -16.79
CA VAL A 156 -8.05 -14.59 -16.91
C VAL A 156 -8.72 -14.64 -18.27
N GLU A 157 -8.45 -15.67 -19.05
CA GLU A 157 -9.03 -15.89 -20.37
C GLU A 157 -10.46 -16.48 -20.24
N LEU A 158 -11.39 -15.63 -19.82
CA LEU A 158 -12.80 -15.99 -19.69
C LEU A 158 -13.60 -15.42 -20.85
N GLU A 159 -14.43 -16.25 -21.52
CA GLU A 159 -15.37 -15.76 -22.52
C GLU A 159 -16.51 -14.95 -21.89
N ASN A 160 -16.98 -15.36 -20.71
CA ASN A 160 -18.06 -14.71 -19.95
C ASN A 160 -17.62 -14.34 -18.54
N GLN A 161 -18.30 -13.36 -17.95
CA GLN A 161 -18.13 -13.07 -16.51
C GLN A 161 -18.66 -14.25 -15.70
N VAL A 162 -17.81 -14.82 -14.87
CA VAL A 162 -18.23 -15.80 -13.87
C VAL A 162 -18.59 -15.03 -12.60
N SER A 163 -19.84 -15.14 -12.19
CA SER A 163 -20.24 -14.68 -10.85
C SER A 163 -19.67 -15.70 -9.87
N LEU A 164 -18.71 -15.29 -9.09
CA LEU A 164 -18.08 -16.06 -8.03
C LEU A 164 -18.20 -15.25 -6.76
N ASP A 165 -18.53 -15.89 -5.68
CA ASP A 165 -18.46 -15.35 -4.31
C ASP A 165 -17.48 -16.17 -3.47
N ALA A 166 -17.05 -15.64 -2.35
CA ALA A 166 -16.07 -16.31 -1.49
C ALA A 166 -16.58 -17.65 -0.98
N ALA A 167 -17.89 -17.77 -0.71
CA ALA A 167 -18.50 -19.00 -0.18
C ALA A 167 -18.48 -20.16 -1.20
N ALA A 168 -18.35 -19.86 -2.50
CA ALA A 168 -18.26 -20.87 -3.55
C ALA A 168 -16.84 -21.41 -3.76
N ILE A 169 -15.83 -20.88 -3.06
CA ILE A 169 -14.43 -21.27 -3.21
C ILE A 169 -14.14 -22.46 -2.30
N ASP A 170 -13.65 -23.55 -2.89
CA ASP A 170 -13.13 -24.70 -2.13
C ASP A 170 -11.71 -24.37 -1.59
N GLU A 171 -11.67 -23.82 -0.38
CA GLU A 171 -10.42 -23.40 0.27
C GLU A 171 -9.47 -24.58 0.54
N GLU A 172 -10.00 -25.77 0.85
CA GLU A 172 -9.18 -26.98 1.12
C GLU A 172 -8.56 -27.51 -0.17
N ALA A 173 -9.34 -27.60 -1.25
CA ALA A 173 -8.82 -28.02 -2.55
C ALA A 173 -7.75 -27.04 -3.04
N LEU A 174 -7.96 -25.76 -2.86
CA LEU A 174 -7.04 -24.70 -3.26
C LEU A 174 -5.75 -24.75 -2.42
N ALA A 175 -5.87 -24.91 -1.10
CA ALA A 175 -4.71 -25.07 -0.21
C ALA A 175 -3.89 -26.30 -0.56
N SER A 176 -4.55 -27.43 -0.84
CA SER A 176 -3.88 -28.69 -1.25
C SER A 176 -3.17 -28.53 -2.58
N LYS A 177 -3.78 -27.85 -3.56
CA LYS A 177 -3.18 -27.56 -4.87
C LYS A 177 -1.94 -26.69 -4.73
N ILE A 178 -2.04 -25.57 -3.99
CA ILE A 178 -0.92 -24.65 -3.75
C ILE A 178 0.23 -25.37 -3.03
N LYS A 179 -0.10 -26.17 -2.01
CA LYS A 179 0.88 -26.98 -1.27
C LYS A 179 1.64 -27.92 -2.20
N GLY A 180 0.94 -28.60 -3.11
CA GLY A 180 1.54 -29.50 -4.11
C GLY A 180 2.44 -28.76 -5.09
N MET A 181 1.97 -27.65 -5.65
CA MET A 181 2.73 -26.88 -6.63
C MET A 181 3.96 -26.17 -6.04
N LEU A 182 3.91 -25.78 -4.76
CA LEU A 182 5.07 -25.22 -4.04
C LEU A 182 5.98 -26.31 -3.48
N GLU A 183 5.68 -27.60 -3.71
CA GLU A 183 6.44 -28.75 -3.20
C GLU A 183 6.66 -28.67 -1.68
N LEU A 184 5.66 -28.17 -0.93
CA LEU A 184 5.76 -28.07 0.50
C LEU A 184 5.73 -29.47 1.15
N LYS A 185 6.58 -29.70 2.13
CA LYS A 185 6.59 -30.95 2.87
C LYS A 185 5.25 -31.19 3.59
N PRO A 186 4.88 -32.46 3.84
CA PRO A 186 3.60 -32.80 4.49
C PRO A 186 3.37 -32.08 5.82
N GLU A 187 4.42 -31.91 6.61
CA GLU A 187 4.38 -31.24 7.92
C GLU A 187 4.22 -29.72 7.86
N ILE A 188 4.34 -29.12 6.66
CA ILE A 188 4.17 -27.67 6.50
C ILE A 188 2.68 -27.39 6.24
N SER A 189 2.09 -26.56 7.10
CA SER A 189 0.73 -26.09 6.89
C SER A 189 0.63 -25.14 5.69
N CYS A 190 -0.48 -25.26 4.98
CA CYS A 190 -0.91 -24.28 3.99
C CYS A 190 -2.40 -24.07 4.22
N THR A 191 -2.83 -22.84 4.42
CA THR A 191 -4.23 -22.47 4.63
C THR A 191 -4.62 -21.40 3.63
N VAL A 192 -5.86 -21.44 3.21
CA VAL A 192 -6.47 -20.43 2.35
C VAL A 192 -7.72 -19.94 3.06
N LYS A 193 -7.98 -18.64 3.01
CA LYS A 193 -9.21 -18.01 3.49
C LYS A 193 -9.71 -17.07 2.40
N ALA A 194 -10.97 -17.21 2.03
CA ALA A 194 -11.61 -16.39 1.01
C ALA A 194 -12.58 -15.39 1.66
N LEU A 195 -12.61 -14.16 1.14
CA LEU A 195 -13.43 -13.06 1.64
C LEU A 195 -13.99 -12.27 0.46
N ASP A 196 -15.28 -11.91 0.54
CA ASP A 196 -15.89 -10.99 -0.41
C ASP A 196 -15.56 -9.55 -0.05
N LEU A 197 -15.11 -8.77 -0.99
CA LEU A 197 -14.88 -7.35 -0.85
C LEU A 197 -15.97 -6.58 -1.61
N PRO A 198 -16.82 -5.81 -0.91
CA PRO A 198 -17.86 -5.03 -1.55
C PRO A 198 -17.27 -3.94 -2.45
N ALA A 199 -18.06 -3.52 -3.44
CA ALA A 199 -17.70 -2.39 -4.28
C ALA A 199 -17.61 -1.12 -3.44
N THR A 200 -16.61 -0.30 -3.74
CA THR A 200 -16.43 1.06 -3.20
C THR A 200 -16.39 2.06 -4.35
N ASP A 201 -16.40 3.35 -4.06
CA ASP A 201 -16.30 4.40 -5.08
C ASP A 201 -15.04 4.28 -5.95
N THR A 202 -14.00 3.67 -5.43
CA THR A 202 -12.69 3.56 -6.09
C THR A 202 -12.35 2.17 -6.58
N HIS A 203 -13.02 1.13 -6.09
CA HIS A 203 -12.72 -0.27 -6.41
C HIS A 203 -14.03 -1.06 -6.65
N PRO A 204 -14.09 -1.85 -7.72
CA PRO A 204 -15.23 -2.75 -7.96
C PRO A 204 -15.25 -3.88 -6.94
N ALA A 205 -16.41 -4.53 -6.80
CA ALA A 205 -16.54 -5.75 -6.01
C ALA A 205 -15.50 -6.78 -6.42
N SER A 206 -14.88 -7.41 -5.45
CA SER A 206 -13.75 -8.33 -5.65
C SER A 206 -13.79 -9.45 -4.61
N ILE A 207 -13.06 -10.51 -4.84
CA ILE A 207 -12.83 -11.57 -3.88
C ILE A 207 -11.37 -11.51 -3.46
N MET A 208 -11.11 -11.54 -2.18
CA MET A 208 -9.76 -11.62 -1.61
C MET A 208 -9.51 -13.02 -1.07
N LEU A 209 -8.32 -13.55 -1.37
CA LEU A 209 -7.81 -14.76 -0.73
C LEU A 209 -6.56 -14.43 0.06
N ILE A 210 -6.49 -14.95 1.26
CA ILE A 210 -5.29 -14.92 2.11
C ILE A 210 -4.75 -16.35 2.14
N VAL A 211 -3.54 -16.52 1.64
CA VAL A 211 -2.84 -17.81 1.60
C VAL A 211 -1.68 -17.75 2.58
N ARG A 212 -1.72 -18.53 3.65
CA ARG A 212 -0.65 -18.63 4.64
C ARG A 212 0.03 -19.97 4.58
N HIS A 213 1.36 -20.00 4.49
CA HIS A 213 2.15 -21.22 4.47
C HIS A 213 3.50 -21.04 5.15
N GLY A 214 4.10 -22.15 5.61
CA GLY A 214 5.45 -22.12 6.14
C GLY A 214 6.48 -21.88 5.04
N GLY A 215 7.39 -20.97 5.26
CA GLY A 215 8.50 -20.68 4.36
C GLY A 215 9.61 -21.75 4.37
N PRO A 216 10.67 -21.55 3.59
CA PRO A 216 11.85 -22.40 3.64
C PRO A 216 12.48 -22.39 5.03
N LEU A 217 13.13 -23.51 5.38
CA LEU A 217 13.87 -23.57 6.65
C LEU A 217 14.96 -22.51 6.66
N SER A 218 14.86 -21.60 7.59
CA SER A 218 15.80 -20.51 7.80
C SER A 218 16.56 -20.71 9.11
N SER A 219 17.68 -20.02 9.28
CA SER A 219 18.44 -20.07 10.51
C SER A 219 18.93 -18.67 10.91
N VAL A 220 18.95 -18.43 12.20
CA VAL A 220 19.57 -17.25 12.80
C VAL A 220 20.62 -17.69 13.82
N TYR A 221 21.65 -16.88 13.98
CA TYR A 221 22.63 -17.13 15.01
C TYR A 221 22.13 -16.59 16.34
N ASP A 222 22.25 -17.43 17.36
CA ASP A 222 21.92 -17.11 18.72
C ASP A 222 23.20 -16.93 19.56
N HIS A 223 23.20 -15.98 20.50
CA HIS A 223 24.26 -15.80 21.45
C HIS A 223 23.85 -16.44 22.77
N ARG A 224 24.40 -17.63 23.05
CA ARG A 224 24.06 -18.38 24.25
C ARG A 224 24.63 -17.73 25.50
N GLN A 225 24.02 -18.01 26.66
CA GLN A 225 24.45 -17.49 27.96
C GLN A 225 25.90 -17.89 28.32
N ASP A 226 26.40 -18.99 27.75
CA ASP A 226 27.79 -19.45 27.92
C ASP A 226 28.80 -18.72 27.00
N GLY A 227 28.35 -17.67 26.28
CA GLY A 227 29.15 -16.91 25.34
C GLY A 227 29.40 -17.59 24.01
N ARG A 228 28.87 -18.82 23.79
CA ARG A 228 29.02 -19.54 22.52
C ARG A 228 27.96 -19.14 21.53
N ARG A 229 28.31 -19.28 20.25
CA ARG A 229 27.37 -19.09 19.15
C ARG A 229 26.51 -20.34 19.00
N GLY A 230 25.17 -20.14 19.07
CA GLY A 230 24.17 -21.14 18.73
C GLY A 230 23.63 -20.91 17.33
N THR A 231 22.79 -21.83 16.85
CA THR A 231 22.01 -21.66 15.63
C THR A 231 20.58 -22.11 15.93
N ILE A 232 19.63 -21.21 15.71
CA ILE A 232 18.20 -21.50 15.80
C ILE A 232 17.69 -21.72 14.38
N TYR A 233 17.06 -22.86 14.14
CA TYR A 233 16.39 -23.15 12.87
C TYR A 233 14.90 -22.89 13.05
N TYR A 234 14.31 -22.14 12.12
CA TYR A 234 12.89 -21.83 12.14
C TYR A 234 12.32 -21.76 10.72
N ARG A 235 11.00 -21.86 10.60
CA ARG A 235 10.30 -21.61 9.35
C ARG A 235 9.57 -20.28 9.48
N PRO A 236 9.97 -19.26 8.72
CA PRO A 236 9.21 -18.02 8.71
C PRO A 236 7.82 -18.28 8.15
N PRO A 237 6.79 -17.66 8.70
CA PRO A 237 5.48 -17.63 8.06
C PRO A 237 5.60 -16.83 6.76
N ASN A 238 5.05 -17.38 5.68
CA ASN A 238 4.88 -16.67 4.42
C ASN A 238 3.40 -16.45 4.16
N GLU A 239 3.09 -15.33 3.58
CA GLU A 239 1.74 -14.98 3.19
C GLU A 239 1.70 -14.48 1.75
N ALA A 240 0.64 -14.87 1.04
CA ALA A 240 0.28 -14.30 -0.24
C ALA A 240 -1.17 -13.82 -0.16
N THR A 241 -1.43 -12.62 -0.64
CA THR A 241 -2.79 -12.10 -0.79
C THR A 241 -3.13 -12.01 -2.26
N LEU A 242 -4.20 -12.67 -2.67
CA LEU A 242 -4.75 -12.60 -4.02
C LEU A 242 -6.05 -11.80 -4.00
N ILE A 243 -6.24 -10.92 -4.99
CA ILE A 243 -7.49 -10.20 -5.22
C ILE A 243 -7.96 -10.54 -6.64
N TYR A 244 -9.13 -11.15 -6.75
CA TYR A 244 -9.80 -11.38 -8.02
C TYR A 244 -10.89 -10.34 -8.22
N THR A 245 -10.85 -9.63 -9.34
CA THR A 245 -11.85 -8.64 -9.73
C THR A 245 -12.63 -9.15 -10.95
N PRO A 246 -13.84 -9.73 -10.77
CA PRO A 246 -14.60 -10.35 -11.85
C PRO A 246 -14.89 -9.40 -13.02
N SER A 247 -15.26 -8.15 -12.74
CA SER A 247 -15.56 -7.14 -13.77
C SER A 247 -14.37 -6.79 -14.66
N MET A 248 -13.15 -6.99 -14.15
CA MET A 248 -11.90 -6.73 -14.86
C MET A 248 -11.25 -8.00 -15.41
N ARG A 249 -11.77 -9.18 -15.06
CA ARG A 249 -11.17 -10.50 -15.37
C ARG A 249 -9.72 -10.59 -14.94
N GLN A 250 -9.43 -10.06 -13.76
CA GLN A 250 -8.07 -9.84 -13.33
C GLN A 250 -7.81 -10.46 -11.97
N ILE A 251 -6.70 -11.15 -11.89
CA ILE A 251 -6.11 -11.66 -10.65
C ILE A 251 -4.93 -10.79 -10.32
N GLU A 252 -4.87 -10.27 -9.10
CA GLU A 252 -3.78 -9.49 -8.55
C GLU A 252 -3.21 -10.24 -7.35
N VAL A 253 -1.91 -10.50 -7.31
CA VAL A 253 -1.28 -11.23 -6.20
C VAL A 253 -0.10 -10.46 -5.63
N CYS A 254 -0.10 -10.35 -4.31
CA CYS A 254 1.00 -9.82 -3.52
C CYS A 254 1.65 -10.96 -2.73
N ALA A 255 2.94 -11.18 -2.94
CA ALA A 255 3.77 -12.10 -2.16
C ALA A 255 5.25 -11.81 -2.43
N ASP A 256 6.13 -12.19 -1.52
CA ASP A 256 7.57 -11.95 -1.63
C ASP A 256 8.20 -12.63 -2.86
N SER A 257 7.79 -13.86 -3.14
CA SER A 257 8.35 -14.67 -4.22
C SER A 257 7.52 -14.59 -5.51
N PRO A 258 8.13 -14.30 -6.67
CA PRO A 258 7.45 -14.42 -7.96
C PRO A 258 6.87 -15.80 -8.23
N VAL A 259 7.55 -16.87 -7.75
CA VAL A 259 7.07 -18.26 -7.88
C VAL A 259 5.78 -18.44 -7.09
N VAL A 260 5.71 -17.92 -5.85
CA VAL A 260 4.48 -17.97 -5.04
C VAL A 260 3.36 -17.21 -5.71
N ARG A 261 3.64 -16.00 -6.25
CA ARG A 261 2.62 -15.20 -6.95
C ARG A 261 2.05 -15.95 -8.15
N GLN A 262 2.89 -16.54 -8.99
CA GLN A 262 2.45 -17.33 -10.13
C GLN A 262 1.65 -18.56 -9.67
N THR A 263 2.18 -19.35 -8.75
CA THR A 263 1.54 -20.57 -8.24
C THR A 263 0.16 -20.29 -7.65
N VAL A 264 0.03 -19.25 -6.83
CA VAL A 264 -1.26 -18.90 -6.22
C VAL A 264 -2.26 -18.46 -7.28
N SER A 265 -1.82 -17.68 -8.27
CA SER A 265 -2.68 -17.24 -9.38
C SER A 265 -3.14 -18.41 -10.27
N ASP A 266 -2.23 -19.30 -10.67
CA ASP A 266 -2.54 -20.48 -11.47
C ASP A 266 -3.50 -21.42 -10.72
N SER A 267 -3.22 -21.68 -9.43
CA SER A 267 -4.06 -22.54 -8.62
C SER A 267 -5.48 -22.00 -8.46
N PHE A 268 -5.61 -20.70 -8.20
CA PHE A 268 -6.92 -20.06 -8.09
C PHE A 268 -7.69 -20.12 -9.40
N ALA A 269 -7.06 -19.76 -10.51
CA ALA A 269 -7.72 -19.76 -11.80
C ALA A 269 -8.20 -21.17 -12.20
N GLU A 270 -7.39 -22.19 -11.95
CA GLU A 270 -7.76 -23.57 -12.27
C GLU A 270 -8.84 -24.12 -11.33
N VAL A 271 -8.71 -23.93 -10.00
CA VAL A 271 -9.63 -24.52 -9.01
C VAL A 271 -10.95 -23.74 -8.92
N ALA A 272 -10.88 -22.42 -8.85
CA ALA A 272 -12.06 -21.58 -8.61
C ALA A 272 -12.76 -21.14 -9.92
N LEU A 273 -12.00 -20.94 -10.99
CA LEU A 273 -12.55 -20.42 -12.24
C LEU A 273 -12.62 -21.49 -13.37
N GLY A 274 -11.84 -22.59 -13.26
CA GLY A 274 -11.75 -23.62 -14.29
C GLY A 274 -11.08 -23.14 -15.59
N HIS A 275 -10.22 -22.12 -15.50
CA HIS A 275 -9.59 -21.45 -16.64
C HIS A 275 -8.10 -21.24 -16.42
N ASP A 276 -7.39 -21.05 -17.54
CA ASP A 276 -5.99 -20.65 -17.53
C ASP A 276 -5.85 -19.13 -17.37
N ILE A 277 -4.67 -18.71 -16.93
CA ILE A 277 -4.27 -17.31 -16.90
C ILE A 277 -3.13 -17.04 -17.87
N SER A 278 -2.88 -15.77 -18.12
CA SER A 278 -1.71 -15.33 -18.91
C SER A 278 -0.42 -15.89 -18.31
N GLN A 279 0.41 -16.54 -19.12
CA GLN A 279 1.69 -17.17 -18.68
C GLN A 279 2.71 -16.17 -18.13
N LYS A 280 2.50 -14.88 -18.39
CA LYS A 280 3.35 -13.78 -17.89
C LYS A 280 2.48 -12.75 -17.20
N PRO A 281 3.00 -12.18 -16.09
CA PRO A 281 2.30 -11.08 -15.43
C PRO A 281 2.01 -9.95 -16.43
N LEU A 282 0.84 -9.35 -16.29
CA LEU A 282 0.45 -8.19 -17.07
C LEU A 282 1.47 -7.07 -16.86
N THR A 283 2.04 -6.59 -17.94
CA THR A 283 2.93 -5.44 -17.86
C THR A 283 2.09 -4.17 -17.78
N TRP A 284 1.74 -3.78 -16.58
CA TRP A 284 1.05 -2.52 -16.33
C TRP A 284 1.99 -1.36 -16.60
N LYS A 285 1.90 -0.82 -17.81
CA LYS A 285 2.47 0.49 -18.10
C LYS A 285 1.47 1.55 -17.64
N ARG A 286 1.36 1.78 -16.34
CA ARG A 286 0.52 2.86 -15.80
C ARG A 286 0.98 4.22 -16.31
N TYR A 287 2.29 4.41 -16.45
CA TYR A 287 2.88 5.68 -16.84
C TYR A 287 3.66 5.53 -18.15
N ASN A 288 3.38 6.44 -19.08
CA ASN A 288 4.10 6.52 -20.35
C ASN A 288 4.98 7.76 -20.37
N LEU A 289 6.24 7.59 -20.01
CA LEU A 289 7.23 8.69 -20.02
C LEU A 289 7.73 9.02 -21.43
N SER A 290 7.29 8.31 -22.47
CA SER A 290 7.78 8.52 -23.85
C SER A 290 7.38 9.89 -24.41
N ARG A 291 6.30 10.51 -23.92
CA ARG A 291 5.90 11.87 -24.33
C ARG A 291 6.99 12.92 -24.05
N PHE A 292 7.76 12.70 -22.97
CA PHE A 292 8.85 13.62 -22.60
C PHE A 292 10.03 13.61 -23.56
N ARG A 293 10.04 12.69 -24.54
CA ARG A 293 10.99 12.71 -25.66
C ARG A 293 10.77 13.90 -26.59
N SER A 294 9.52 14.31 -26.74
CA SER A 294 9.18 15.44 -27.63
C SER A 294 9.32 16.77 -26.93
N SER A 295 8.91 16.86 -25.68
CA SER A 295 8.97 18.09 -24.88
C SER A 295 8.92 17.77 -23.38
N LEU A 296 9.72 18.49 -22.60
CA LEU A 296 9.65 18.51 -21.14
C LEU A 296 8.69 19.60 -20.63
N LEU A 297 8.16 20.43 -21.52
CA LEU A 297 7.18 21.45 -21.18
C LEU A 297 5.84 20.83 -20.87
N LEU A 298 5.22 21.29 -19.81
CA LEU A 298 3.89 20.91 -19.38
C LEU A 298 2.99 22.15 -19.32
N GLN A 299 1.73 21.95 -19.65
CA GLN A 299 0.70 22.94 -19.41
C GLN A 299 -0.04 22.56 -18.11
N PRO A 300 -0.34 23.53 -17.24
CA PRO A 300 -1.17 23.27 -16.07
C PRO A 300 -2.52 22.68 -16.50
N PRO A 301 -3.05 21.71 -15.79
CA PRO A 301 -4.38 21.17 -16.07
C PRO A 301 -5.47 22.17 -15.67
N GLU A 302 -6.63 22.09 -16.32
CA GLU A 302 -7.84 22.78 -15.86
C GLU A 302 -8.68 21.75 -15.09
N ILE A 303 -8.80 21.95 -13.77
CA ILE A 303 -9.59 21.08 -12.89
C ILE A 303 -10.52 21.96 -12.08
N GLU A 304 -11.81 21.63 -12.07
CA GLU A 304 -12.82 22.36 -11.33
C GLU A 304 -12.50 22.36 -9.82
N GLY A 305 -12.58 23.52 -9.18
CA GLY A 305 -12.22 23.69 -7.77
C GLY A 305 -10.77 24.08 -7.50
N TYR A 306 -9.89 24.07 -8.54
CA TYR A 306 -8.45 24.34 -8.40
C TYR A 306 -7.97 25.40 -9.38
N ALA A 307 -7.11 26.29 -8.90
CA ALA A 307 -6.36 27.24 -9.72
C ALA A 307 -4.89 26.79 -9.75
N PHE A 308 -4.43 26.35 -10.91
CA PHE A 308 -3.03 25.94 -11.11
C PHE A 308 -2.20 27.12 -11.60
N GLU A 309 -1.10 27.40 -10.93
CA GLU A 309 -0.15 28.44 -11.33
C GLU A 309 0.86 27.90 -12.35
N PHE A 310 1.45 26.76 -12.04
CA PHE A 310 2.36 26.08 -12.98
C PHE A 310 2.40 24.55 -12.75
N ALA A 311 2.82 23.87 -13.82
CA ALA A 311 3.28 22.49 -13.77
C ALA A 311 4.62 22.41 -14.53
N ARG A 312 5.72 22.11 -13.86
CA ARG A 312 7.07 22.11 -14.44
C ARG A 312 7.82 20.83 -14.13
N VAL A 313 8.53 20.30 -15.10
CA VAL A 313 9.48 19.22 -14.88
C VAL A 313 10.71 19.80 -14.20
N ILE A 314 11.02 19.35 -12.99
CA ILE A 314 12.18 19.79 -12.20
C ILE A 314 13.29 18.74 -12.15
N GLU A 315 13.00 17.50 -12.53
CA GLU A 315 13.99 16.43 -12.58
C GLU A 315 13.66 15.47 -13.73
N ALA A 316 14.65 15.12 -14.52
CA ALA A 316 14.56 14.15 -15.59
C ALA A 316 15.75 13.20 -15.55
N GLU A 317 15.50 11.90 -15.46
CA GLU A 317 16.50 10.84 -15.51
C GLU A 317 16.30 10.01 -16.78
N ILE A 318 17.36 9.80 -17.53
CA ILE A 318 17.38 8.95 -18.73
C ILE A 318 18.36 7.80 -18.57
N ARG A 319 18.09 6.71 -19.27
CA ARG A 319 19.02 5.58 -19.42
C ARG A 319 19.87 5.75 -20.66
N LEU A 320 21.16 5.47 -20.51
CA LEU A 320 22.15 5.55 -21.59
C LEU A 320 22.61 4.14 -21.95
N GLY A 321 22.08 3.57 -23.03
CA GLY A 321 22.44 2.23 -23.49
C GLY A 321 22.06 1.15 -22.48
N THR A 322 23.03 0.64 -21.73
CA THR A 322 22.74 -0.35 -20.69
C THR A 322 22.02 0.26 -19.50
N TRP A 323 21.12 -0.48 -18.86
CA TRP A 323 20.32 -0.04 -17.72
C TRP A 323 21.10 0.48 -16.50
N ARG A 324 22.41 0.23 -16.44
CA ARG A 324 23.30 0.67 -15.35
C ARG A 324 23.79 2.13 -15.51
N ARG A 325 23.73 2.70 -16.72
CA ARG A 325 24.18 4.07 -16.98
C ARG A 325 22.98 4.99 -17.03
N LYS A 326 23.00 6.00 -16.16
CA LYS A 326 21.92 6.98 -16.05
C LYS A 326 22.51 8.37 -16.09
N LEU A 327 21.80 9.30 -16.70
CA LEU A 327 22.02 10.73 -16.58
C LEU A 327 20.78 11.35 -15.97
N GLN A 328 20.98 12.18 -14.97
CA GLN A 328 19.95 12.93 -14.27
C GLN A 328 20.24 14.42 -14.42
N LEU A 329 19.23 15.17 -14.80
CA LEU A 329 19.22 16.63 -14.77
C LEU A 329 18.18 17.06 -13.74
N LYS A 330 18.57 17.92 -12.81
CA LYS A 330 17.71 18.51 -11.81
C LYS A 330 17.88 20.01 -11.81
N VAL A 331 16.77 20.71 -11.74
CA VAL A 331 16.71 22.18 -11.72
C VAL A 331 15.81 22.65 -10.57
N THR A 332 15.80 23.95 -10.29
CA THR A 332 14.85 24.56 -9.36
C THR A 332 13.48 24.75 -10.04
N VAL A 333 12.46 25.10 -9.25
CA VAL A 333 11.13 25.38 -9.78
C VAL A 333 11.09 26.61 -10.68
N ASP A 334 12.05 27.51 -10.53
CA ASP A 334 12.15 28.76 -11.30
C ASP A 334 12.78 28.57 -12.66
N ASP A 335 13.50 27.46 -12.85
CA ASP A 335 14.19 27.14 -14.10
C ASP A 335 13.30 26.32 -15.05
N ASP A 336 13.49 26.55 -16.36
CA ASP A 336 13.00 25.65 -17.40
C ASP A 336 14.06 24.58 -17.67
N ILE A 337 13.76 23.33 -17.28
CA ILE A 337 14.68 22.20 -17.45
C ILE A 337 15.09 21.98 -18.92
N GLN A 338 14.20 22.28 -19.86
CA GLN A 338 14.51 22.14 -21.30
C GLN A 338 15.48 23.22 -21.76
N GLU A 339 15.28 24.45 -21.32
CA GLU A 339 16.18 25.57 -21.62
C GLU A 339 17.55 25.33 -20.99
N VAL A 340 17.60 24.86 -19.75
CA VAL A 340 18.85 24.48 -19.07
C VAL A 340 19.57 23.36 -19.84
N ALA A 341 18.82 22.31 -20.21
CA ALA A 341 19.39 21.20 -20.99
C ALA A 341 19.92 21.67 -22.34
N ASP A 342 19.22 22.53 -23.06
CA ASP A 342 19.65 23.08 -24.36
C ASP A 342 20.85 24.00 -24.18
N ARG A 343 20.89 24.81 -23.13
CA ARG A 343 22.01 25.73 -22.86
C ARG A 343 23.31 24.99 -22.52
N TYR A 344 23.25 23.99 -21.67
CA TYR A 344 24.46 23.31 -21.18
C TYR A 344 24.88 22.10 -22.03
N LEU A 345 23.92 21.43 -22.68
CA LEU A 345 24.20 20.25 -23.51
C LEU A 345 24.22 20.58 -25.02
N GLY A 346 23.64 21.71 -25.43
CA GLY A 346 23.62 22.22 -26.79
C GLY A 346 23.14 21.17 -27.81
N ALA A 347 23.84 21.10 -28.95
CA ALA A 347 23.54 20.13 -30.03
C ALA A 347 23.66 18.65 -29.58
N ARG A 348 24.32 18.40 -28.46
CA ARG A 348 24.48 17.07 -27.84
C ARG A 348 23.45 16.79 -26.78
N ASN A 349 22.37 17.58 -26.73
CA ASN A 349 21.30 17.36 -25.76
C ASN A 349 20.73 15.95 -25.89
N ILE A 350 21.17 15.07 -24.98
CA ILE A 350 20.83 13.66 -24.99
C ILE A 350 19.38 13.44 -24.54
N PHE A 351 18.73 14.40 -23.87
CA PHE A 351 17.31 14.31 -23.55
C PHE A 351 16.44 14.29 -24.80
N ARG A 352 16.84 14.95 -25.88
CA ARG A 352 16.16 14.89 -27.18
C ARG A 352 16.39 13.55 -27.91
N ARG A 353 17.44 12.81 -27.57
CA ARG A 353 17.79 11.50 -28.14
C ARG A 353 17.56 10.34 -27.21
N ALA A 354 16.96 10.60 -26.05
CA ALA A 354 16.77 9.58 -25.02
C ALA A 354 15.91 8.42 -25.53
N GLU A 355 16.44 7.21 -25.44
CA GLU A 355 15.67 6.00 -25.75
C GLU A 355 14.57 5.79 -24.74
N ALA A 356 14.83 6.09 -23.47
CA ALA A 356 13.84 5.98 -22.41
C ALA A 356 14.12 6.94 -21.24
N PHE A 357 13.10 7.64 -20.80
CA PHE A 357 13.10 8.27 -19.49
C PHE A 357 12.85 7.21 -18.42
N SER A 358 13.66 7.21 -17.37
CA SER A 358 13.53 6.28 -16.23
C SER A 358 12.88 6.92 -15.02
N ARG A 359 12.95 8.26 -14.90
CA ARG A 359 12.31 9.04 -13.85
C ARG A 359 12.03 10.45 -14.33
N ILE A 360 10.87 10.97 -13.92
CA ILE A 360 10.49 12.38 -14.08
C ILE A 360 9.92 12.85 -12.75
N THR A 361 10.36 14.04 -12.29
CA THR A 361 9.73 14.73 -11.17
C THR A 361 9.13 16.03 -11.67
N ILE A 362 7.87 16.26 -11.37
CA ILE A 362 7.07 17.40 -11.78
C ILE A 362 6.70 18.17 -10.53
N ALA A 363 6.99 19.48 -10.49
CA ALA A 363 6.47 20.37 -9.47
C ALA A 363 5.19 21.02 -10.01
N VAL A 364 4.14 20.98 -9.18
CA VAL A 364 2.85 21.59 -9.48
C VAL A 364 2.52 22.58 -8.36
N ALA A 365 2.26 23.83 -8.71
CA ALA A 365 1.76 24.83 -7.77
C ALA A 365 0.30 25.10 -8.04
N TYR A 366 -0.52 25.06 -7.00
CA TYR A 366 -1.96 25.22 -7.08
C TYR A 366 -2.56 25.85 -5.82
N ASN A 367 -3.71 26.45 -5.97
CA ASN A 367 -4.58 26.95 -4.90
C ASN A 367 -5.95 26.30 -5.04
N LEU A 368 -6.62 26.03 -3.92
CA LEU A 368 -8.06 25.75 -3.91
C LEU A 368 -8.81 27.04 -4.23
N ILE A 369 -9.84 26.97 -5.07
CA ILE A 369 -10.65 28.16 -5.37
C ILE A 369 -11.30 28.65 -4.07
N GLY A 370 -10.98 29.89 -3.67
CA GLY A 370 -11.40 30.49 -2.39
C GLY A 370 -10.38 30.37 -1.25
N ASP A 371 -9.24 29.71 -1.46
CA ASP A 371 -8.12 29.68 -0.52
C ASP A 371 -6.94 30.49 -1.10
N GLU A 372 -6.43 31.46 -0.34
CA GLU A 372 -5.25 32.24 -0.76
C GLU A 372 -3.92 31.47 -0.56
N LYS A 373 -3.99 30.32 0.11
CA LYS A 373 -2.79 29.55 0.43
C LYS A 373 -2.32 28.73 -0.77
N GLN A 374 -1.20 29.15 -1.36
CA GLN A 374 -0.51 28.39 -2.39
C GLN A 374 0.06 27.08 -1.81
N ARG A 375 -0.17 25.98 -2.51
CA ARG A 375 0.36 24.66 -2.21
C ARG A 375 1.26 24.19 -3.35
N THR A 376 2.34 23.51 -3.00
CA THR A 376 3.25 22.91 -4.00
C THR A 376 3.29 21.41 -3.80
N LEU A 377 3.11 20.68 -4.89
CA LEU A 377 3.13 19.22 -4.92
C LEU A 377 4.21 18.74 -5.88
N ASN A 378 5.12 17.90 -5.39
CA ASN A 378 6.12 17.25 -6.23
C ASN A 378 5.68 15.84 -6.59
N ILE A 379 5.48 15.59 -7.88
CA ILE A 379 5.03 14.31 -8.44
C ILE A 379 6.24 13.62 -9.06
N THR A 380 6.66 12.50 -8.50
CA THR A 380 7.76 11.70 -9.04
C THR A 380 7.23 10.42 -9.65
N ILE A 381 7.44 10.25 -10.95
CA ILE A 381 7.12 9.04 -11.69
C ILE A 381 8.43 8.31 -12.00
N ALA A 382 8.58 7.08 -11.52
CA ALA A 382 9.76 6.27 -11.74
C ALA A 382 9.41 4.99 -12.50
N GLY A 383 10.01 4.84 -13.68
CA GLY A 383 9.70 3.73 -14.59
C GLY A 383 8.26 3.81 -15.12
N THR A 384 7.63 2.66 -15.27
CA THR A 384 6.26 2.54 -15.81
C THR A 384 5.20 2.24 -14.74
N LYS A 385 5.62 1.96 -13.50
CA LYS A 385 4.74 1.42 -12.46
C LYS A 385 4.68 2.26 -11.18
N SER A 386 5.62 3.17 -10.93
CA SER A 386 5.73 3.85 -9.64
C SER A 386 5.49 5.36 -9.76
N CYS A 387 4.62 5.88 -8.88
CA CYS A 387 4.39 7.30 -8.68
C CYS A 387 4.24 7.57 -7.18
N ASN A 388 4.89 8.62 -6.68
CA ASN A 388 4.86 8.95 -5.26
C ASN A 388 3.49 9.43 -4.74
N LEU A 389 2.57 9.79 -5.63
CA LEU A 389 1.21 10.19 -5.25
C LEU A 389 0.39 9.00 -4.73
N GLN A 390 0.69 7.81 -5.22
CA GLN A 390 0.00 6.59 -4.78
C GLN A 390 0.22 6.30 -3.28
N SER A 391 1.27 6.88 -2.69
CA SER A 391 1.61 6.72 -1.27
C SER A 391 1.10 7.85 -0.37
N LYS A 392 0.46 8.89 -0.92
CA LYS A 392 -0.04 10.01 -0.12
C LYS A 392 -1.43 9.73 0.46
N PRO A 393 -1.69 10.12 1.71
CA PRO A 393 -2.92 9.79 2.42
C PRO A 393 -4.16 10.61 1.98
N ASP A 394 -3.98 11.71 1.26
CA ASP A 394 -5.08 12.61 0.93
C ASP A 394 -5.83 12.14 -0.33
N PRO A 395 -7.14 11.76 -0.22
CA PRO A 395 -7.94 11.33 -1.37
C PRO A 395 -8.14 12.45 -2.39
N GLU A 396 -8.22 13.71 -1.95
CA GLU A 396 -8.41 14.87 -2.82
C GLU A 396 -7.15 15.09 -3.66
N GLU A 397 -5.97 15.14 -3.05
CA GLU A 397 -4.70 15.24 -3.77
C GLU A 397 -4.48 14.10 -4.75
N ARG A 398 -5.02 12.90 -4.47
CA ARG A 398 -4.90 11.72 -5.35
C ARG A 398 -5.79 11.80 -6.58
N THR A 399 -7.04 12.17 -6.39
CA THR A 399 -8.05 12.16 -7.45
C THR A 399 -7.68 13.14 -8.55
N GLU A 400 -7.20 14.29 -8.20
CA GLU A 400 -6.85 15.35 -9.14
C GLU A 400 -5.62 15.04 -9.96
N VAL A 401 -4.59 14.55 -9.32
CA VAL A 401 -3.36 14.22 -10.00
C VAL A 401 -3.48 12.92 -10.79
N ILE A 402 -4.35 12.00 -10.39
CA ILE A 402 -4.70 10.82 -11.19
C ILE A 402 -5.45 11.24 -12.45
N CYS A 403 -6.37 12.18 -12.37
CA CYS A 403 -7.03 12.74 -13.56
C CYS A 403 -6.03 13.41 -14.50
N TRP A 404 -5.06 14.13 -13.96
CA TRP A 404 -3.99 14.73 -14.74
C TRP A 404 -3.01 13.68 -15.30
N ASN A 405 -2.66 12.66 -14.54
CA ASN A 405 -1.88 11.50 -14.99
C ASN A 405 -2.62 10.66 -16.04
N SER A 406 -3.94 10.76 -16.18
CA SER A 406 -4.67 10.03 -17.23
C SER A 406 -4.21 10.43 -18.64
N GLY A 407 -3.65 11.61 -18.81
CA GLY A 407 -2.92 12.00 -20.03
C GLY A 407 -1.55 11.32 -20.19
N LEU A 408 -0.97 10.81 -19.12
CA LEU A 408 0.28 10.05 -19.06
C LEU A 408 0.04 8.55 -18.94
N THR A 409 -1.18 8.11 -18.60
CA THR A 409 -1.57 6.70 -18.59
C THR A 409 -2.04 6.29 -19.97
N ARG A 410 -1.62 5.13 -20.45
CA ARG A 410 -2.32 4.49 -21.56
C ARG A 410 -3.72 4.15 -21.06
N SER A 411 -4.75 4.59 -21.79
CA SER A 411 -6.08 4.03 -21.63
C SER A 411 -5.96 2.52 -21.86
N VAL A 412 -6.14 1.73 -20.81
CA VAL A 412 -6.49 0.33 -20.99
C VAL A 412 -7.84 0.38 -21.67
N SER A 413 -7.90 -0.15 -22.89
CA SER A 413 -9.12 -0.29 -23.65
C SER A 413 -10.03 -1.28 -22.93
N SER A 414 -10.74 -0.84 -21.91
CA SER A 414 -11.90 -1.55 -21.40
C SER A 414 -13.15 -0.85 -21.94
N LYS A 415 -13.75 -1.44 -22.93
CA LYS A 415 -15.09 -1.05 -23.43
C LYS A 415 -16.20 -1.19 -22.39
N ALA A 416 -15.89 -1.48 -21.13
CA ALA A 416 -16.89 -1.87 -20.14
C ALA A 416 -16.96 -1.03 -18.86
N ALA A 417 -16.18 0.03 -18.68
CA ALA A 417 -16.27 0.82 -17.46
C ALA A 417 -16.21 2.31 -17.75
N CYS A 418 -17.28 2.89 -18.20
CA CYS A 418 -17.56 4.32 -18.06
C CYS A 418 -18.97 4.66 -18.55
N SER A 419 -19.97 4.56 -17.69
CA SER A 419 -21.19 5.34 -17.86
C SER A 419 -21.25 6.56 -16.94
N SER A 420 -20.20 6.87 -16.18
CA SER A 420 -20.17 8.04 -15.29
C SER A 420 -18.95 8.97 -15.43
N ALA A 421 -18.08 8.77 -16.43
CA ALA A 421 -16.95 9.68 -16.68
C ALA A 421 -17.03 10.29 -18.09
N ALA A 422 -18.19 10.84 -18.45
CA ALA A 422 -18.41 11.42 -19.77
C ALA A 422 -17.83 12.83 -19.99
N THR A 423 -17.11 13.42 -19.01
CA THR A 423 -16.71 14.83 -19.09
C THR A 423 -15.21 15.09 -19.34
N VAL A 424 -14.35 14.07 -19.43
CA VAL A 424 -12.89 14.28 -19.58
C VAL A 424 -12.36 13.83 -20.96
N ARG A 425 -13.20 13.67 -21.99
CA ARG A 425 -12.78 13.15 -23.30
C ARG A 425 -12.25 14.17 -24.31
N THR A 426 -12.14 15.45 -24.03
CA THR A 426 -11.91 16.46 -25.07
C THR A 426 -10.58 17.19 -25.09
N TRP A 427 -9.54 16.75 -24.42
CA TRP A 427 -8.36 17.59 -24.22
C TRP A 427 -7.07 17.21 -24.99
N PHE A 428 -7.08 16.26 -25.90
CA PHE A 428 -5.95 16.02 -26.80
C PHE A 428 -6.37 15.73 -28.24
N SER A 429 -7.18 16.62 -28.83
CA SER A 429 -7.27 16.70 -30.29
C SER A 429 -6.19 17.66 -30.79
N SER A 430 -5.20 17.10 -31.45
CA SER A 430 -4.19 17.81 -32.22
C SER A 430 -4.86 18.81 -33.18
N ARG A 431 -4.64 20.10 -32.99
CA ARG A 431 -4.78 21.06 -34.08
C ARG A 431 -3.58 20.86 -35.03
N THR A 432 -3.73 20.02 -35.99
CA THR A 432 -3.03 20.10 -37.26
C THR A 432 -3.70 21.20 -38.05
N THR A 433 -3.18 22.39 -38.00
CA THR A 433 -3.49 23.44 -38.98
C THR A 433 -2.83 23.04 -40.29
N THR A 434 -3.57 22.46 -41.20
CA THR A 434 -3.21 22.41 -42.60
C THR A 434 -3.43 23.79 -43.17
N SER A 435 -2.37 24.56 -43.36
CA SER A 435 -2.38 25.75 -44.20
C SER A 435 -2.35 25.30 -45.65
N THR A 436 -3.50 25.34 -46.30
CA THR A 436 -3.56 25.33 -47.77
C THR A 436 -3.22 26.72 -48.26
N GLY A 437 -1.95 26.95 -48.58
CA GLY A 437 -1.51 28.07 -49.40
C GLY A 437 -1.88 27.85 -50.84
N LYS A 438 -2.87 28.58 -51.34
CA LYS A 438 -3.01 28.85 -52.78
C LYS A 438 -2.02 29.95 -53.12
N ALA A 439 -1.12 29.67 -54.03
CA ALA A 439 -0.37 30.68 -54.77
C ALA A 439 -1.07 30.91 -56.11
N PRO A 440 -0.98 32.16 -56.66
CA PRO A 440 -1.38 32.43 -58.03
C PRO A 440 -0.39 31.87 -59.05
#